data_725bc1d4b7d57a09568f960b044abda7
#
_entry.id   725bc1d4b7d57a09568f960b044abda7
#
_cell.length_a   1.000
_cell.length_b   1.000
_cell.length_c   1.000
_cell.angle_alpha   90.00
_cell.angle_beta   90.00
_cell.angle_gamma   90.00
#
_symmetry.space_group_name_H-M   'P 1'
#
loop_
_entity.id
_entity.type
_entity.pdbx_description
1 polymer ?
#
loop_
_entity_poly.entity_id
_entity_poly.type
_entity_poly.pdbx_seq_one_letter_code
_entity_poly.pdbx_strand_id
1 'polypeptide(L)'
;MAPNSSLANHLLIAMPSLLDPNFKKSVIYVCEHHVQGTVGLIINRPMQYPLGLVFDQLQIQPVRTEQNHIPLLFGGPIQPERGFVIHRPFGEWRSSLALRDDVTVTTSNDIIRAIAADHGPKDVLVTLGYVGWGGNQLEQEVADNAWLVCPCRPELLYEVPFEERWEYAGLTIGVKMNQLTSSVGHA
;
A
#
# COMPACT_ATOMS: atom_id res chain seq x y z
N MET A 1 -17.25 -17.16 -18.26
CA MET A 1 -16.50 -15.98 -17.75
C MET A 1 -17.03 -15.65 -16.37
N ALA A 2 -16.23 -15.80 -15.35
CA ALA A 2 -16.60 -15.29 -14.04
C ALA A 2 -16.79 -13.77 -14.14
N PRO A 3 -17.83 -13.18 -13.53
CA PRO A 3 -17.96 -11.73 -13.48
C PRO A 3 -16.69 -11.18 -12.87
N ASN A 4 -16.14 -10.10 -13.44
CA ASN A 4 -14.94 -9.41 -12.97
C ASN A 4 -15.02 -9.22 -11.44
N SER A 5 -14.38 -10.12 -10.70
CA SER A 5 -14.27 -9.94 -9.27
C SER A 5 -13.34 -8.76 -9.05
N SER A 6 -13.83 -7.73 -8.37
CA SER A 6 -13.02 -6.56 -8.04
C SER A 6 -11.75 -6.97 -7.30
N LEU A 7 -10.60 -6.44 -7.73
CA LEU A 7 -9.31 -6.61 -7.05
C LEU A 7 -9.11 -5.63 -5.88
N ALA A 8 -10.10 -4.78 -5.59
CA ALA A 8 -10.05 -3.94 -4.39
C ALA A 8 -9.86 -4.80 -3.13
N ASN A 9 -9.08 -4.31 -2.18
CA ASN A 9 -8.67 -5.03 -0.97
C ASN A 9 -7.86 -6.32 -1.23
N HIS A 10 -7.14 -6.37 -2.36
CA HIS A 10 -6.13 -7.39 -2.64
C HIS A 10 -4.74 -6.76 -2.63
N LEU A 11 -3.73 -7.60 -2.52
CA LEU A 11 -2.34 -7.22 -2.71
C LEU A 11 -1.84 -7.70 -4.06
N LEU A 12 -1.07 -6.86 -4.72
CA LEU A 12 -0.29 -7.20 -5.91
C LEU A 12 1.15 -7.39 -5.49
N ILE A 13 1.74 -8.51 -5.87
CA ILE A 13 3.12 -8.84 -5.58
C ILE A 13 3.90 -8.75 -6.89
N ALA A 14 4.88 -7.86 -6.97
CA ALA A 14 5.70 -7.71 -8.18
C ALA A 14 6.46 -9.01 -8.47
N MET A 15 6.31 -9.52 -9.68
CA MET A 15 7.10 -10.68 -10.13
C MET A 15 8.58 -10.30 -10.23
N PRO A 16 9.51 -11.25 -10.02
CA PRO A 16 10.96 -10.99 -10.13
C PRO A 16 11.41 -10.44 -11.48
N SER A 17 10.64 -10.71 -12.54
CA SER A 17 10.88 -10.19 -13.89
C SER A 17 10.52 -8.71 -14.06
N LEU A 18 9.77 -8.14 -13.12
CA LEU A 18 9.41 -6.72 -13.13
C LEU A 18 10.59 -5.89 -12.61
N LEU A 19 11.38 -5.34 -13.52
CA LEU A 19 12.65 -4.68 -13.21
C LEU A 19 12.53 -3.14 -13.07
N ASP A 20 11.34 -2.57 -13.32
CA ASP A 20 11.12 -1.12 -13.14
C ASP A 20 11.51 -0.72 -11.71
N PRO A 21 12.41 0.27 -11.55
CA PRO A 21 12.87 0.70 -10.21
C PRO A 21 11.74 1.13 -9.27
N ASN A 22 10.64 1.65 -9.81
CA ASN A 22 9.48 2.03 -9.00
C ASN A 22 8.74 0.83 -8.43
N PHE A 23 8.82 -0.34 -9.10
CA PHE A 23 7.97 -1.49 -8.78
C PHE A 23 8.71 -2.78 -8.43
N LYS A 24 10.01 -2.82 -8.66
CA LYS A 24 10.83 -4.00 -8.33
C LYS A 24 10.63 -4.42 -6.87
N LYS A 25 10.23 -5.68 -6.66
CA LYS A 25 9.94 -6.25 -5.33
C LYS A 25 8.90 -5.46 -4.51
N SER A 26 8.00 -4.73 -5.17
CA SER A 26 6.94 -4.03 -4.47
C SER A 26 5.79 -4.96 -4.10
N VAL A 27 5.11 -4.59 -3.02
CA VAL A 27 3.78 -5.08 -2.63
C VAL A 27 2.84 -3.90 -2.67
N ILE A 28 1.75 -4.02 -3.41
CA ILE A 28 0.80 -2.93 -3.63
C ILE A 28 -0.57 -3.31 -3.08
N TYR A 29 -1.11 -2.48 -2.21
CA TYR A 29 -2.49 -2.59 -1.75
C TYR A 29 -3.43 -1.90 -2.73
N VAL A 30 -4.38 -2.63 -3.29
CA VAL A 30 -5.37 -2.11 -4.23
C VAL A 30 -6.52 -1.46 -3.45
N CYS A 31 -6.61 -0.13 -3.53
CA CYS A 31 -7.65 0.66 -2.87
C CYS A 31 -8.95 0.68 -3.67
N GLU A 32 -8.84 0.91 -4.98
CA GLU A 32 -9.96 1.04 -5.89
C GLU A 32 -9.71 0.22 -7.15
N HIS A 33 -10.74 -0.47 -7.61
CA HIS A 33 -10.68 -1.23 -8.86
C HIS A 33 -12.04 -1.15 -9.57
N HIS A 34 -12.05 -0.41 -10.65
CA HIS A 34 -13.22 -0.14 -11.49
C HIS A 34 -12.90 -0.36 -12.96
N VAL A 35 -13.95 -0.44 -13.80
CA VAL A 35 -13.82 -0.58 -15.26
C VAL A 35 -12.97 0.55 -15.87
N GLN A 36 -12.97 1.73 -15.26
CA GLN A 36 -12.22 2.91 -15.73
C GLN A 36 -10.77 2.94 -15.28
N GLY A 37 -10.39 2.15 -14.29
CA GLY A 37 -9.03 2.10 -13.78
C GLY A 37 -8.91 1.59 -12.36
N THR A 38 -7.67 1.51 -11.91
CA THR A 38 -7.30 0.96 -10.60
C THR A 38 -6.34 1.92 -9.91
N VAL A 39 -6.50 2.06 -8.59
CA VAL A 39 -5.60 2.81 -7.71
C VAL A 39 -5.01 1.86 -6.67
N GLY A 40 -3.70 1.91 -6.52
CA GLY A 40 -2.96 1.12 -5.53
C GLY A 40 -1.93 1.94 -4.77
N LEU A 41 -1.53 1.43 -3.62
CA LEU A 41 -0.52 2.02 -2.74
C LEU A 41 0.58 1.00 -2.47
N ILE A 42 1.84 1.37 -2.74
CA ILE A 42 2.99 0.55 -2.35
C ILE A 42 3.10 0.58 -0.83
N ILE A 43 3.19 -0.59 -0.20
CA ILE A 43 3.16 -0.74 1.26
C ILE A 43 4.46 -1.26 1.87
N ASN A 44 5.51 -1.43 1.09
CA ASN A 44 6.79 -1.98 1.57
C ASN A 44 8.01 -1.13 1.21
N ARG A 45 7.83 0.16 0.96
CA ARG A 45 8.92 1.10 0.66
C ARG A 45 8.95 2.25 1.64
N PRO A 46 9.65 2.12 2.77
CA PRO A 46 9.83 3.24 3.69
C PRO A 46 10.68 4.34 3.02
N MET A 47 10.26 5.59 3.23
CA MET A 47 11.02 6.77 2.84
C MET A 47 12.08 7.09 3.90
N GLN A 48 13.05 7.94 3.54
CA GLN A 48 14.04 8.45 4.49
C GLN A 48 13.45 9.45 5.48
N TYR A 49 12.24 9.94 5.22
CA TYR A 49 11.57 10.96 6.02
C TYR A 49 10.40 10.34 6.78
N PRO A 50 10.31 10.57 8.10
CA PRO A 50 9.19 10.13 8.91
C PRO A 50 8.00 11.09 8.83
N LEU A 51 6.87 10.71 9.46
CA LEU A 51 5.65 11.51 9.52
C LEU A 51 5.86 12.90 10.15
N GLY A 52 6.88 13.07 11.00
CA GLY A 52 7.25 14.35 11.58
C GLY A 52 7.45 15.46 10.53
N LEU A 53 7.97 15.12 9.35
CA LEU A 53 8.10 16.08 8.26
C LEU A 53 6.74 16.63 7.81
N VAL A 54 5.72 15.77 7.74
CA VAL A 54 4.35 16.19 7.39
C VAL A 54 3.74 17.05 8.49
N PHE A 55 4.00 16.71 9.75
CA PHE A 55 3.57 17.54 10.87
C PHE A 55 4.17 18.95 10.80
N ASP A 56 5.46 19.05 10.50
CA ASP A 56 6.14 20.35 10.34
C ASP A 56 5.53 21.17 9.20
N GLN A 57 5.30 20.56 8.05
CA GLN A 57 4.66 21.23 6.89
C GLN A 57 3.25 21.70 7.18
N LEU A 58 2.49 20.95 7.97
CA LEU A 58 1.12 21.30 8.38
C LEU A 58 1.07 22.18 9.64
N GLN A 59 2.24 22.53 10.21
CA GLN A 59 2.35 23.29 11.46
C GLN A 59 1.61 22.61 12.62
N ILE A 60 1.75 21.30 12.72
CA ILE A 60 1.14 20.48 13.77
C ILE A 60 2.20 20.08 14.77
N GLN A 61 1.92 20.24 16.06
CA GLN A 61 2.76 19.73 17.15
C GLN A 61 2.14 18.43 17.67
N PRO A 62 2.84 17.28 17.55
CA PRO A 62 2.32 16.03 18.09
C PRO A 62 2.39 16.05 19.62
N VAL A 63 1.39 15.42 20.25
CA VAL A 63 1.29 15.30 21.71
C VAL A 63 2.40 14.38 22.26
N ARG A 64 2.79 13.38 21.50
CA ARG A 64 3.90 12.47 21.84
C ARG A 64 4.98 12.51 20.78
N THR A 65 6.24 12.56 21.23
CA THR A 65 7.41 12.64 20.33
C THR A 65 7.54 11.43 19.40
N GLU A 66 7.11 10.25 19.86
CA GLU A 66 7.16 9.01 19.08
C GLU A 66 6.36 9.10 17.77
N GLN A 67 5.32 9.93 17.74
CA GLN A 67 4.50 10.12 16.53
C GLN A 67 5.30 10.74 15.37
N ASN A 68 6.35 11.51 15.68
CA ASN A 68 7.25 12.04 14.66
C ASN A 68 8.02 10.95 13.91
N HIS A 69 8.21 9.79 14.53
CA HIS A 69 9.00 8.69 13.98
C HIS A 69 8.17 7.66 13.21
N ILE A 70 6.86 7.83 13.11
CA ILE A 70 6.01 6.97 12.27
C ILE A 70 6.56 6.99 10.84
N PRO A 71 6.84 5.81 10.24
CA PRO A 71 7.39 5.76 8.90
C PRO A 71 6.42 6.35 7.87
N LEU A 72 6.95 7.12 6.92
CA LEU A 72 6.29 7.45 5.66
C LEU A 72 6.69 6.42 4.62
N LEU A 73 5.74 5.96 3.83
CA LEU A 73 5.98 5.05 2.72
C LEU A 73 5.86 5.78 1.38
N PHE A 74 6.70 5.39 0.44
CA PHE A 74 6.52 5.73 -0.96
C PHE A 74 5.37 4.89 -1.51
N GLY A 75 4.20 5.49 -1.67
CA GLY A 75 2.98 4.82 -2.14
C GLY A 75 2.90 4.66 -3.65
N GLY A 76 3.68 5.44 -4.39
CA GLY A 76 3.77 5.38 -5.85
C GLY A 76 4.24 6.68 -6.49
N PRO A 77 4.51 6.66 -7.80
CA PRO A 77 5.10 7.79 -8.52
C PRO A 77 4.10 8.88 -8.91
N ILE A 78 2.79 8.63 -8.82
CA ILE A 78 1.76 9.58 -9.20
C ILE A 78 1.43 10.48 -8.01
N GLN A 79 1.40 11.80 -8.21
CA GLN A 79 1.12 12.81 -7.18
C GLN A 79 1.90 12.54 -5.87
N PRO A 80 3.24 12.64 -5.88
CA PRO A 80 4.08 12.21 -4.76
C PRO A 80 3.86 13.02 -3.47
N GLU A 81 3.18 14.15 -3.56
CA GLU A 81 2.78 15.00 -2.43
C GLU A 81 1.44 14.59 -1.81
N ARG A 82 0.66 13.73 -2.49
CA ARG A 82 -0.65 13.32 -2.02
C ARG A 82 -0.55 12.23 -0.96
N GLY A 83 -1.09 12.51 0.23
CA GLY A 83 -1.10 11.57 1.35
C GLY A 83 -2.29 10.61 1.33
N PHE A 84 -2.01 9.37 1.71
CA PHE A 84 -3.01 8.33 1.96
C PHE A 84 -2.70 7.67 3.29
N VAL A 85 -3.70 7.45 4.12
CA VAL A 85 -3.57 6.71 5.37
C VAL A 85 -4.41 5.45 5.28
N ILE A 86 -3.74 4.30 5.29
CA ILE A 86 -4.39 2.99 5.42
C ILE A 86 -4.48 2.71 6.92
N HIS A 87 -5.66 2.44 7.44
CA HIS A 87 -5.85 2.34 8.89
C HIS A 87 -6.97 1.40 9.30
N ARG A 88 -6.95 1.03 10.57
CA ARG A 88 -8.03 0.40 11.32
C ARG A 88 -8.00 0.87 12.80
N PRO A 89 -9.13 0.92 13.52
CA PRO A 89 -10.48 0.71 13.00
C PRO A 89 -10.96 1.86 12.10
N PHE A 90 -12.16 1.69 11.56
CA PHE A 90 -12.88 2.78 10.88
C PHE A 90 -13.03 3.99 11.83
N GLY A 91 -13.09 5.19 11.26
CA GLY A 91 -13.31 6.44 11.99
C GLY A 91 -13.95 7.50 11.09
N GLU A 92 -14.44 8.56 11.71
CA GLU A 92 -15.17 9.63 11.03
C GLU A 92 -14.21 10.73 10.53
N TRP A 93 -13.45 10.46 9.48
CA TRP A 93 -12.66 11.46 8.75
C TRP A 93 -13.33 11.80 7.42
N ARG A 94 -13.10 13.03 6.92
CA ARG A 94 -13.87 13.62 5.81
C ARG A 94 -13.81 12.81 4.52
N SER A 95 -12.65 12.27 4.16
CA SER A 95 -12.44 11.57 2.88
C SER A 95 -11.94 10.16 3.15
N SER A 96 -12.85 9.28 3.57
CA SER A 96 -12.57 7.90 3.90
C SER A 96 -13.30 6.94 2.99
N LEU A 97 -12.60 5.91 2.53
CA LEU A 97 -13.12 4.77 1.81
C LEU A 97 -12.96 3.53 2.68
N ALA A 98 -14.08 2.99 3.17
CA ALA A 98 -14.07 1.73 3.90
C ALA A 98 -13.99 0.56 2.91
N LEU A 99 -13.06 -0.34 3.16
CA LEU A 99 -12.88 -1.59 2.42
C LEU A 99 -13.31 -2.78 3.29
N ARG A 100 -12.80 -3.95 3.00
CA ARG A 100 -13.12 -5.14 3.80
C ARG A 100 -12.19 -5.26 5.00
N ASP A 101 -12.58 -6.11 5.96
CA ASP A 101 -11.76 -6.52 7.12
C ASP A 101 -11.28 -5.32 7.97
N ASP A 102 -12.16 -4.35 8.17
CA ASP A 102 -11.91 -3.11 8.92
C ASP A 102 -10.80 -2.21 8.34
N VAL A 103 -10.34 -2.48 7.13
CA VAL A 103 -9.36 -1.62 6.45
C VAL A 103 -10.07 -0.43 5.84
N THR A 104 -9.57 0.75 6.15
CA THR A 104 -10.05 2.03 5.62
C THR A 104 -8.88 2.82 5.03
N VAL A 105 -9.13 3.54 3.95
CA VAL A 105 -8.17 4.49 3.37
C VAL A 105 -8.73 5.88 3.47
N THR A 106 -7.99 6.79 4.11
CA THR A 106 -8.37 8.18 4.29
C THR A 106 -7.35 9.09 3.60
N THR A 107 -7.84 10.11 2.89
CA THR A 107 -6.99 11.06 2.14
C THR A 107 -7.06 12.48 2.67
N SER A 108 -7.89 12.77 3.67
CA SER A 108 -8.04 14.10 4.25
C SER A 108 -7.09 14.32 5.43
N ASN A 109 -6.62 15.56 5.59
CA ASN A 109 -5.62 15.92 6.62
C ASN A 109 -6.14 15.86 8.06
N ASP A 110 -7.43 15.72 8.28
CA ASP A 110 -8.01 15.59 9.62
C ASP A 110 -7.54 14.33 10.34
N ILE A 111 -7.29 13.22 9.61
CA ILE A 111 -6.68 12.01 10.21
C ILE A 111 -5.25 12.27 10.69
N ILE A 112 -4.46 13.05 9.94
CA ILE A 112 -3.08 13.39 10.33
C ILE A 112 -3.09 14.21 11.62
N ARG A 113 -4.04 15.15 11.75
CA ARG A 113 -4.24 15.92 12.99
C ARG A 113 -4.67 15.01 14.16
N ALA A 114 -5.56 14.05 13.89
CA ALA A 114 -5.99 13.09 14.91
C ALA A 114 -4.82 12.21 15.37
N ILE A 115 -3.98 11.73 14.45
CA ILE A 115 -2.77 10.97 14.81
C ILE A 115 -1.85 11.82 15.71
N ALA A 116 -1.57 13.05 15.35
CA ALA A 116 -0.75 13.95 16.14
C ALA A 116 -1.34 14.23 17.54
N ALA A 117 -2.67 14.31 17.66
CA ALA A 117 -3.37 14.52 18.90
C ALA A 117 -3.57 13.26 19.77
N ASP A 118 -3.00 12.12 19.35
CA ASP A 118 -3.17 10.80 20.00
C ASP A 118 -4.63 10.30 20.01
N HIS A 119 -5.42 10.77 19.06
CA HIS A 119 -6.81 10.37 18.85
C HIS A 119 -7.03 9.67 17.50
N GLY A 120 -5.94 9.30 16.84
CA GLY A 120 -5.96 8.58 15.57
C GLY A 120 -6.32 7.11 15.70
N PRO A 121 -6.42 6.39 14.56
CA PRO A 121 -6.65 4.96 14.57
C PRO A 121 -5.49 4.21 15.23
N LYS A 122 -5.77 3.01 15.73
CA LYS A 122 -4.79 2.16 16.41
C LYS A 122 -3.64 1.76 15.49
N ASP A 123 -3.98 1.31 14.28
CA ASP A 123 -3.01 0.85 13.30
C ASP A 123 -3.07 1.75 12.07
N VAL A 124 -1.92 2.25 11.64
CA VAL A 124 -1.80 3.17 10.50
C VAL A 124 -0.62 2.82 9.63
N LEU A 125 -0.81 2.97 8.31
CA LEU A 125 0.26 3.13 7.33
C LEU A 125 0.04 4.46 6.62
N VAL A 126 1.04 5.32 6.62
CA VAL A 126 0.98 6.62 5.94
C VAL A 126 1.84 6.56 4.69
N THR A 127 1.23 6.79 3.53
CA THR A 127 1.90 6.76 2.23
C THR A 127 1.80 8.10 1.53
N LEU A 128 2.80 8.41 0.69
CA LEU A 128 2.79 9.55 -0.22
C LEU A 128 2.84 9.04 -1.66
N GLY A 129 1.98 9.61 -2.51
CA GLY A 129 1.82 9.17 -3.89
C GLY A 129 1.04 7.87 -4.02
N TYR A 130 0.75 7.51 -5.24
CA TYR A 130 0.00 6.28 -5.56
C TYR A 130 0.42 5.69 -6.91
N VAL A 131 -0.06 4.47 -7.17
CA VAL A 131 0.06 3.78 -8.45
C VAL A 131 -1.30 3.78 -9.13
N GLY A 132 -1.34 4.09 -10.42
CA GLY A 132 -2.57 4.08 -11.20
C GLY A 132 -2.46 3.18 -12.44
N TRP A 133 -3.53 2.46 -12.74
CA TRP A 133 -3.72 1.72 -13.97
C TRP A 133 -4.95 2.26 -14.69
N GLY A 134 -4.87 2.41 -16.00
CA GLY A 134 -6.04 2.68 -16.84
C GLY A 134 -6.98 1.47 -16.90
N GLY A 135 -8.16 1.67 -17.50
CA GLY A 135 -9.12 0.58 -17.66
C GLY A 135 -8.50 -0.63 -18.35
N ASN A 136 -8.68 -1.84 -17.80
CA ASN A 136 -8.14 -3.12 -18.27
C ASN A 136 -6.59 -3.26 -18.23
N GLN A 137 -5.86 -2.25 -17.83
CA GLN A 137 -4.38 -2.31 -17.82
C GLN A 137 -3.87 -3.29 -16.76
N LEU A 138 -4.40 -3.24 -15.54
CA LEU A 138 -3.99 -4.15 -14.47
C LEU A 138 -4.27 -5.60 -14.82
N GLU A 139 -5.46 -5.88 -15.37
CA GLU A 139 -5.85 -7.22 -15.77
C GLU A 139 -4.90 -7.78 -16.83
N GLN A 140 -4.48 -6.94 -17.78
CA GLN A 140 -3.50 -7.33 -18.79
C GLN A 140 -2.13 -7.60 -18.15
N GLU A 141 -1.65 -6.75 -17.25
CA GLU A 141 -0.37 -6.95 -16.56
C GLU A 141 -0.39 -8.21 -15.68
N VAL A 142 -1.51 -8.53 -15.04
CA VAL A 142 -1.68 -9.80 -14.30
C VAL A 142 -1.66 -10.99 -15.25
N ALA A 143 -2.34 -10.91 -16.40
CA ALA A 143 -2.33 -11.96 -17.41
C ALA A 143 -0.93 -12.19 -18.01
N ASP A 144 -0.13 -11.12 -18.12
CA ASP A 144 1.27 -11.14 -18.58
C ASP A 144 2.27 -11.54 -17.48
N ASN A 145 1.78 -11.96 -16.32
CA ASN A 145 2.59 -12.35 -15.17
C ASN A 145 3.54 -11.26 -14.62
N ALA A 146 3.16 -9.99 -14.73
CA ALA A 146 3.88 -8.91 -14.04
C ALA A 146 3.58 -8.88 -12.54
N TRP A 147 2.38 -9.30 -12.16
CA TRP A 147 1.87 -9.30 -10.79
C TRP A 147 1.26 -10.64 -10.40
N LEU A 148 1.53 -11.09 -9.18
CA LEU A 148 0.71 -12.07 -8.49
C LEU A 148 -0.33 -11.36 -7.64
N VAL A 149 -1.50 -11.96 -7.50
CA VAL A 149 -2.59 -11.41 -6.68
C VAL A 149 -2.80 -12.29 -5.46
N CYS A 150 -2.86 -11.70 -4.29
CA CYS A 150 -3.24 -12.40 -3.07
C CYS A 150 -4.28 -11.59 -2.27
N PRO A 151 -5.16 -12.25 -1.50
CA PRO A 151 -6.04 -11.56 -0.57
C PRO A 151 -5.22 -10.72 0.42
N CYS A 152 -5.69 -9.51 0.72
CA CYS A 152 -5.07 -8.70 1.76
C CYS A 152 -5.37 -9.33 3.12
N ARG A 153 -4.32 -9.45 3.93
CA ARG A 153 -4.41 -9.84 5.34
C ARG A 153 -3.93 -8.68 6.20
N PRO A 154 -4.65 -8.30 7.27
CA PRO A 154 -4.27 -7.17 8.11
C PRO A 154 -2.83 -7.23 8.64
N GLU A 155 -2.31 -8.44 8.96
CA GLU A 155 -0.93 -8.60 9.41
C GLU A 155 0.10 -8.14 8.37
N LEU A 156 -0.18 -8.28 7.07
CA LEU A 156 0.69 -7.78 6.00
C LEU A 156 0.74 -6.26 5.94
N LEU A 157 -0.34 -5.61 6.36
CA LEU A 157 -0.40 -4.15 6.40
C LEU A 157 0.32 -3.58 7.64
N TYR A 158 0.18 -4.22 8.81
CA TYR A 158 0.50 -3.57 10.07
C TYR A 158 1.57 -4.27 10.92
N GLU A 159 1.84 -5.56 10.69
CA GLU A 159 2.66 -6.36 11.60
C GLU A 159 3.96 -6.85 10.96
N VAL A 160 3.92 -7.24 9.68
CA VAL A 160 5.10 -7.76 8.97
C VAL A 160 6.08 -6.61 8.67
N PRO A 161 7.39 -6.75 8.97
CA PRO A 161 8.40 -5.76 8.60
C PRO A 161 8.38 -5.45 7.09
N PHE A 162 8.66 -4.21 6.72
CA PHE A 162 8.54 -3.74 5.32
C PHE A 162 9.38 -4.57 4.36
N GLU A 163 10.61 -4.90 4.74
CA GLU A 163 11.56 -5.69 3.95
C GLU A 163 11.14 -7.16 3.74
N GLU A 164 10.31 -7.68 4.63
CA GLU A 164 9.84 -9.08 4.58
C GLU A 164 8.51 -9.23 3.83
N ARG A 165 7.77 -8.14 3.61
CA ARG A 165 6.40 -8.18 3.05
C ARG A 165 6.33 -8.84 1.68
N TRP A 166 7.32 -8.63 0.82
CA TRP A 166 7.33 -9.21 -0.53
C TRP A 166 7.41 -10.74 -0.51
N GLU A 167 8.32 -11.29 0.28
CA GLU A 167 8.43 -12.75 0.45
C GLU A 167 7.24 -13.33 1.21
N TYR A 168 6.84 -12.64 2.30
CA TYR A 168 5.72 -13.07 3.12
C TYR A 168 4.41 -13.11 2.32
N ALA A 169 4.13 -12.10 1.52
CA ALA A 169 2.94 -12.07 0.66
C ALA A 169 2.93 -13.26 -0.32
N GLY A 170 4.06 -13.58 -0.94
CA GLY A 170 4.19 -14.78 -1.78
C GLY A 170 3.88 -16.06 -1.04
N LEU A 171 4.41 -16.21 0.18
CA LEU A 171 4.17 -17.40 1.01
C LEU A 171 2.69 -17.60 1.34
N THR A 172 1.90 -16.53 1.47
CA THR A 172 0.45 -16.64 1.74
C THR A 172 -0.32 -17.36 0.63
N ILE A 173 0.24 -17.41 -0.57
CA ILE A 173 -0.31 -18.11 -1.74
C ILE A 173 0.56 -19.30 -2.18
N GLY A 174 1.46 -19.75 -1.32
CA GLY A 174 2.31 -20.92 -1.56
C GLY A 174 3.50 -20.68 -2.50
N VAL A 175 3.88 -19.41 -2.74
CA VAL A 175 4.96 -19.04 -3.65
C VAL A 175 6.16 -18.50 -2.86
N LYS A 176 7.33 -19.09 -3.09
CA LYS A 176 8.61 -18.60 -2.58
C LYS A 176 9.22 -17.63 -3.59
N MET A 177 9.01 -16.33 -3.39
CA MET A 177 9.39 -15.28 -4.36
C MET A 177 10.90 -15.31 -4.67
N ASN A 178 11.74 -15.51 -3.66
CA ASN A 178 13.20 -15.58 -3.85
C ASN A 178 13.65 -16.77 -4.69
N GLN A 179 12.87 -17.85 -4.78
CA GLN A 179 13.18 -19.02 -5.61
C GLN A 179 12.79 -18.82 -7.07
N LEU A 180 11.84 -17.93 -7.37
CA LEU A 180 11.46 -17.64 -8.75
C LEU A 180 12.58 -16.91 -9.52
N THR A 181 13.51 -16.23 -8.83
CA THR A 181 14.64 -15.53 -9.45
C THR A 181 15.73 -16.47 -9.97
N SER A 182 15.82 -17.69 -9.45
CA SER A 182 16.84 -18.68 -9.82
C SER A 182 16.49 -19.49 -11.07
N SER A 183 15.25 -19.41 -11.57
CA SER A 183 14.77 -20.22 -12.70
C SER A 183 14.91 -19.55 -14.07
N VAL A 184 15.35 -18.29 -14.14
CA VAL A 184 15.46 -17.51 -15.40
C VAL A 184 16.85 -17.65 -16.05
N GLY A 185 17.70 -18.50 -15.54
CA GLY A 185 19.11 -18.58 -15.92
C GLY A 185 19.56 -19.82 -16.73
N HIS A 186 18.67 -20.67 -17.26
CA HIS A 186 19.09 -21.79 -18.14
C HIS A 186 17.98 -22.14 -19.14
N ALA A 187 17.99 -21.49 -20.25
CA ALA A 187 17.51 -22.03 -21.53
C ALA A 187 18.35 -21.44 -22.65
#